data_d65e8acac91a24f9a2d351b3f2045090
#
_entry.id   d65e8acac91a24f9a2d351b3f2045090
#
_cell.length_a   1.000
_cell.length_b   1.000
_cell.length_c   1.000
_cell.angle_alpha   90.00
_cell.angle_beta   90.00
_cell.angle_gamma   90.00
#
_symmetry.space_group_name_H-M   'P 1'
#
loop_
_entity.id
_entity.type
_entity.pdbx_description
1 polymer ?
#
loop_
_entity_poly.entity_id
_entity_poly.type
_entity_poly.pdbx_seq_one_letter_code
_entity_poly.pdbx_strand_id
1 'polypeptide(L)'
;MTHSDANMTENGRMSGKRMIALVAALMLCVISFQLNASMITPALPDIAEELGVSVNDVSQVSSLFLLFGSIGGILITRFSDYVGRRNMLFFILFCLFVGSLLAIFSTNLPLLLVGRALQGLSSASFQISYLVLNEALDAKSFGLALGVITALNGGIGGVDGYIGGLLTEAFGFRSLFIVIIAFVVISFFGVLAAFPKNMKPASTGKFDWQGGVCITIGVVCLGRFIANGSSVSWTAPLTFGFLVAAIAGFILFYLRELRAEDPVISIEELKSRQVWPLIAGVLFTLAGVFPVINFTLVVFSQNAEVGFGMSASTSSLFFLVPPAVIGIVAAPFVGWMAPRVGWIRTLRIGLALCLIAMVVIMLFPTNLPVVVACVAVLGVAYNGLSLTTLNGLGVVLSPEASKGSLPAVSGACFGLGSSLGMALISPFASNGTVAGVRTAMIISIIIAAAAFAASLAMRAAKGAQS
;
A
#
# COMPACT_ATOMS: atom_id res chain seq x y z
N MET A 1 -5.96 -40.13 18.04
CA MET A 1 -6.39 -38.83 17.49
C MET A 1 -5.77 -37.74 18.37
N THR A 2 -4.69 -37.16 17.90
CA THR A 2 -3.96 -36.14 18.67
C THR A 2 -4.70 -34.81 18.57
N HIS A 3 -4.64 -33.95 19.59
CA HIS A 3 -5.22 -32.59 19.64
C HIS A 3 -4.90 -31.68 18.44
N SER A 4 -4.12 -32.18 17.46
CA SER A 4 -3.74 -31.50 16.21
C SER A 4 -4.87 -31.47 15.18
N ASP A 5 -5.77 -32.47 15.15
CA ASP A 5 -6.72 -32.67 14.04
C ASP A 5 -8.04 -31.92 14.23
N ALA A 6 -8.34 -31.46 15.44
CA ALA A 6 -9.60 -30.81 15.78
C ALA A 6 -9.73 -29.33 15.20
N ASN A 7 -8.67 -28.77 14.61
CA ASN A 7 -8.62 -27.38 14.11
C ASN A 7 -8.36 -27.26 12.60
N MET A 8 -8.50 -28.35 11.86
CA MET A 8 -8.46 -28.34 10.39
C MET A 8 -9.85 -28.61 9.85
N THR A 9 -10.26 -27.86 8.82
CA THR A 9 -11.48 -28.17 8.06
C THR A 9 -11.27 -29.46 7.26
N GLU A 10 -12.34 -30.10 6.76
CA GLU A 10 -12.28 -31.30 5.92
C GLU A 10 -11.31 -31.18 4.73
N ASN A 11 -11.01 -29.96 4.30
CA ASN A 11 -10.06 -29.63 3.22
C ASN A 11 -8.63 -29.28 3.73
N GLY A 12 -8.26 -29.57 4.97
CA GLY A 12 -6.93 -29.31 5.52
C GLY A 12 -6.64 -27.82 5.81
N ARG A 13 -7.65 -26.94 5.80
CA ARG A 13 -7.52 -25.51 6.08
C ARG A 13 -7.71 -25.21 7.56
N MET A 14 -7.07 -24.11 8.03
CA MET A 14 -7.08 -23.73 9.45
C MET A 14 -8.42 -23.12 9.87
N SER A 15 -8.85 -23.39 11.10
CA SER A 15 -10.04 -22.82 11.71
C SER A 15 -9.85 -22.51 13.20
N GLY A 16 -10.81 -21.81 13.79
CA GLY A 16 -10.85 -21.55 15.23
C GLY A 16 -9.67 -20.75 15.78
N LYS A 17 -9.16 -21.14 16.96
CA LYS A 17 -8.11 -20.40 17.69
C LYS A 17 -6.81 -20.25 16.91
N ARG A 18 -6.44 -21.24 16.09
CA ARG A 18 -5.21 -21.17 15.26
C ARG A 18 -5.33 -20.13 14.15
N MET A 19 -6.49 -20.05 13.52
CA MET A 19 -6.77 -19.00 12.54
C MET A 19 -6.63 -17.61 13.16
N ILE A 20 -7.24 -17.37 14.32
CA ILE A 20 -7.17 -16.09 15.04
C ILE A 20 -5.70 -15.75 15.38
N ALA A 21 -4.93 -16.72 15.88
CA ALA A 21 -3.53 -16.53 16.21
C ALA A 21 -2.68 -16.18 14.96
N LEU A 22 -2.92 -16.85 13.83
CA LEU A 22 -2.24 -16.54 12.57
C LEU A 22 -2.58 -15.13 12.08
N VAL A 23 -3.86 -14.78 12.05
CA VAL A 23 -4.31 -13.43 11.63
C VAL A 23 -3.68 -12.37 12.54
N ALA A 24 -3.69 -12.58 13.86
CA ALA A 24 -3.08 -11.64 14.81
C ALA A 24 -1.56 -11.49 14.59
N ALA A 25 -0.85 -12.58 14.33
CA ALA A 25 0.60 -12.53 14.04
C ALA A 25 0.89 -11.77 12.74
N LEU A 26 0.10 -11.99 11.68
CA LEU A 26 0.23 -11.26 10.43
C LEU A 26 -0.16 -9.79 10.56
N MET A 27 -1.19 -9.48 11.36
CA MET A 27 -1.54 -8.09 11.70
C MET A 27 -0.37 -7.37 12.38
N LEU A 28 0.30 -8.01 13.33
CA LEU A 28 1.47 -7.43 14.01
C LEU A 28 2.61 -7.14 13.02
N CYS A 29 2.88 -8.03 12.06
CA CYS A 29 3.86 -7.78 11.00
C CYS A 29 3.50 -6.54 10.16
N VAL A 30 2.24 -6.42 9.79
CA VAL A 30 1.73 -5.29 8.99
C VAL A 30 1.74 -4.00 9.80
N ILE A 31 1.36 -4.03 11.08
CA ILE A 31 1.42 -2.88 11.99
C ILE A 31 2.87 -2.40 12.14
N SER A 32 3.82 -3.31 12.31
CA SER A 32 5.25 -2.96 12.44
C SER A 32 5.75 -2.17 11.21
N PHE A 33 5.34 -2.57 10.00
CA PHE A 33 5.64 -1.83 8.78
C PHE A 33 4.91 -0.50 8.73
N GLN A 34 3.61 -0.47 9.01
CA GLN A 34 2.77 0.73 8.88
C GLN A 34 3.23 1.84 9.84
N LEU A 35 3.48 1.52 11.09
CA LEU A 35 4.03 2.46 12.07
C LEU A 35 5.34 3.07 11.57
N ASN A 36 6.21 2.25 10.99
CA ASN A 36 7.49 2.72 10.44
C ASN A 36 7.32 3.60 9.19
N ALA A 37 6.24 3.42 8.43
CA ALA A 37 5.98 4.22 7.24
C ALA A 37 5.54 5.66 7.58
N SER A 38 4.70 5.85 8.58
CA SER A 38 3.98 7.10 8.83
C SER A 38 4.38 7.85 10.09
N MET A 39 4.78 7.17 11.19
CA MET A 39 5.15 7.84 12.44
C MET A 39 6.34 8.79 12.33
N ILE A 40 7.24 8.57 11.39
CA ILE A 40 8.47 9.37 11.25
C ILE A 40 8.22 10.75 10.62
N THR A 41 7.13 10.93 9.90
CA THR A 41 6.87 12.16 9.15
C THR A 41 6.87 13.42 10.03
N PRO A 42 6.17 13.46 11.17
CA PRO A 42 6.20 14.62 12.06
C PRO A 42 7.58 14.84 12.74
N ALA A 43 8.42 13.81 12.80
CA ALA A 43 9.75 13.88 13.41
C ALA A 43 10.86 14.39 12.48
N LEU A 44 10.58 14.59 11.19
CA LEU A 44 11.60 15.01 10.20
C LEU A 44 12.30 16.32 10.56
N PRO A 45 11.61 17.38 11.04
CA PRO A 45 12.29 18.60 11.48
C PRO A 45 13.27 18.35 12.64
N ASP A 46 12.87 17.58 13.65
CA ASP A 46 13.71 17.27 14.82
C ASP A 46 14.94 16.44 14.41
N ILE A 47 14.77 15.51 13.46
CA ILE A 47 15.88 14.75 12.88
C ILE A 47 16.85 15.69 12.16
N ALA A 48 16.34 16.68 11.41
CA ALA A 48 17.18 17.66 10.73
C ALA A 48 18.03 18.48 11.71
N GLU A 49 17.40 18.96 12.77
CA GLU A 49 18.05 19.73 13.83
C GLU A 49 19.10 18.91 14.56
N GLU A 50 18.76 17.71 15.02
CA GLU A 50 19.67 16.86 15.80
C GLU A 50 20.87 16.34 14.99
N LEU A 51 20.68 16.05 13.69
CA LEU A 51 21.76 15.60 12.80
C LEU A 51 22.51 16.76 12.14
N GLY A 52 22.08 18.02 12.34
CA GLY A 52 22.72 19.20 11.76
C GLY A 52 22.65 19.26 10.23
N VAL A 53 21.57 18.80 9.63
CA VAL A 53 21.37 18.72 8.18
C VAL A 53 20.13 19.53 7.75
N SER A 54 20.02 19.82 6.47
CA SER A 54 18.84 20.55 5.96
C SER A 54 17.58 19.69 5.99
N VAL A 55 16.39 20.29 6.12
CA VAL A 55 15.09 19.60 6.02
C VAL A 55 14.95 18.93 4.64
N ASN A 56 15.54 19.51 3.60
CA ASN A 56 15.56 18.91 2.26
C ASN A 56 16.36 17.60 2.24
N ASP A 57 17.52 17.54 2.90
CA ASP A 57 18.32 16.33 2.99
C ASP A 57 17.59 15.23 3.78
N VAL A 58 16.92 15.60 4.87
CA VAL A 58 16.13 14.69 5.71
C VAL A 58 14.92 14.10 4.95
N SER A 59 14.40 14.78 3.95
CA SER A 59 13.32 14.22 3.11
C SER A 59 13.71 12.87 2.46
N GLN A 60 15.02 12.62 2.29
CA GLN A 60 15.55 11.35 1.80
C GLN A 60 15.23 10.18 2.75
N VAL A 61 15.02 10.43 4.03
CA VAL A 61 14.63 9.42 5.04
C VAL A 61 13.33 8.72 4.66
N SER A 62 12.33 9.49 4.22
CA SER A 62 11.06 8.94 3.71
C SER A 62 11.19 8.42 2.29
N SER A 63 11.92 9.12 1.42
CA SER A 63 12.08 8.75 0.01
C SER A 63 12.79 7.42 -0.17
N LEU A 64 13.89 7.15 0.55
CA LEU A 64 14.60 5.87 0.50
C LEU A 64 13.76 4.73 1.07
N PHE A 65 13.03 4.95 2.17
CA PHE A 65 12.12 3.97 2.69
C PHE A 65 11.08 3.52 1.65
N LEU A 66 10.43 4.45 0.96
CA LEU A 66 9.47 4.16 -0.08
C LEU A 66 10.10 3.50 -1.31
N LEU A 67 11.31 3.94 -1.70
CA LEU A 67 12.07 3.36 -2.80
C LEU A 67 12.38 1.89 -2.55
N PHE A 68 12.99 1.58 -1.41
CA PHE A 68 13.28 0.20 -1.01
C PHE A 68 12.01 -0.58 -0.68
N GLY A 69 10.94 0.11 -0.29
CA GLY A 69 9.60 -0.46 -0.17
C GLY A 69 9.07 -0.99 -1.50
N SER A 70 9.25 -0.25 -2.58
CA SER A 70 8.88 -0.71 -3.92
C SER A 70 9.69 -1.93 -4.35
N ILE A 71 11.00 -1.92 -4.08
CA ILE A 71 11.91 -3.06 -4.34
C ILE A 71 11.48 -4.29 -3.53
N GLY A 72 11.30 -4.12 -2.22
CA GLY A 72 10.88 -5.21 -1.32
C GLY A 72 9.52 -5.78 -1.69
N GLY A 73 8.56 -4.91 -1.98
CA GLY A 73 7.22 -5.30 -2.42
C GLY A 73 7.22 -6.20 -3.65
N ILE A 74 8.07 -5.94 -4.64
CA ILE A 74 8.18 -6.76 -5.84
C ILE A 74 9.02 -8.01 -5.59
N LEU A 75 10.30 -7.82 -5.23
CA LEU A 75 11.26 -8.94 -5.19
C LEU A 75 10.97 -9.92 -4.05
N ILE A 76 10.74 -9.41 -2.84
CA ILE A 76 10.56 -10.27 -1.65
C ILE A 76 9.24 -11.01 -1.73
N THR A 77 8.16 -10.37 -2.20
CA THR A 77 6.87 -11.04 -2.37
C THR A 77 6.98 -12.18 -3.36
N ARG A 78 7.57 -11.97 -4.53
CA ARG A 78 7.75 -13.02 -5.53
C ARG A 78 8.76 -14.07 -5.08
N PHE A 79 9.87 -13.67 -4.46
CA PHE A 79 10.89 -14.59 -3.94
C PHE A 79 10.34 -15.51 -2.83
N SER A 80 9.28 -15.06 -2.12
CA SER A 80 8.60 -15.87 -1.12
C SER A 80 7.91 -17.12 -1.69
N ASP A 81 7.62 -17.17 -3.00
CA ASP A 81 7.11 -18.35 -3.68
C ASP A 81 8.12 -19.51 -3.68
N TYR A 82 9.42 -19.18 -3.72
CA TYR A 82 10.53 -20.16 -3.82
C TYR A 82 11.11 -20.54 -2.46
N VAL A 83 11.29 -19.58 -1.56
CA VAL A 83 11.93 -19.79 -0.24
C VAL A 83 10.91 -20.13 0.84
N GLY A 84 9.64 -19.81 0.58
CA GLY A 84 8.53 -20.01 1.51
C GLY A 84 8.17 -18.73 2.29
N ARG A 85 6.86 -18.54 2.50
CA ARG A 85 6.27 -17.35 3.15
C ARG A 85 6.84 -17.07 4.53
N ARG A 86 6.97 -18.13 5.35
CA ARG A 86 7.48 -18.03 6.73
C ARG A 86 8.89 -17.47 6.79
N ASN A 87 9.79 -17.99 5.95
CA ASN A 87 11.19 -17.55 5.93
C ASN A 87 11.30 -16.09 5.49
N MET A 88 10.47 -15.68 4.53
CA MET A 88 10.45 -14.30 4.07
C MET A 88 9.85 -13.35 5.11
N LEU A 89 8.84 -13.75 5.87
CA LEU A 89 8.36 -12.96 7.01
C LEU A 89 9.46 -12.76 8.06
N PHE A 90 10.23 -13.79 8.40
CA PHE A 90 11.38 -13.62 9.29
C PHE A 90 12.46 -12.73 8.70
N PHE A 91 12.75 -12.85 7.41
CA PHE A 91 13.72 -11.99 6.73
C PHE A 91 13.31 -10.51 6.77
N ILE A 92 12.05 -10.18 6.47
CA ILE A 92 11.59 -8.78 6.52
C ILE A 92 11.55 -8.24 7.94
N LEU A 93 11.15 -9.03 8.93
CA LEU A 93 11.22 -8.66 10.35
C LEU A 93 12.66 -8.43 10.80
N PHE A 94 13.60 -9.25 10.35
CA PHE A 94 15.02 -9.06 10.60
C PHE A 94 15.55 -7.76 9.98
N CYS A 95 15.23 -7.49 8.71
CA CYS A 95 15.60 -6.22 8.06
C CYS A 95 15.02 -5.01 8.80
N LEU A 96 13.75 -5.12 9.24
CA LEU A 96 13.08 -4.06 9.99
C LEU A 96 13.73 -3.85 11.37
N PHE A 97 14.10 -4.92 12.05
CA PHE A 97 14.81 -4.88 13.34
C PHE A 97 16.19 -4.23 13.20
N VAL A 98 17.03 -4.73 12.30
CA VAL A 98 18.38 -4.20 12.07
C VAL A 98 18.33 -2.75 11.60
N GLY A 99 17.43 -2.43 10.66
CA GLY A 99 17.23 -1.06 10.18
C GLY A 99 16.80 -0.10 11.31
N SER A 100 15.95 -0.56 12.25
CA SER A 100 15.54 0.23 13.40
C SER A 100 16.68 0.40 14.41
N LEU A 101 17.50 -0.61 14.63
CA LEU A 101 18.72 -0.46 15.45
C LEU A 101 19.68 0.56 14.84
N LEU A 102 19.95 0.49 13.53
CA LEU A 102 20.79 1.48 12.85
C LEU A 102 20.23 2.90 13.00
N ALA A 103 18.91 3.05 12.94
CA ALA A 103 18.25 4.35 13.11
C ALA A 103 18.37 4.88 14.56
N ILE A 104 18.24 4.02 15.58
CA ILE A 104 18.43 4.38 16.99
C ILE A 104 19.86 4.87 17.25
N PHE A 105 20.86 4.17 16.72
CA PHE A 105 22.26 4.49 16.93
C PHE A 105 22.83 5.46 15.89
N SER A 106 21.99 6.03 15.01
CA SER A 106 22.44 6.96 13.98
C SER A 106 22.93 8.28 14.61
N THR A 107 24.17 8.64 14.26
CA THR A 107 24.81 9.91 14.62
C THR A 107 24.98 10.81 13.40
N ASN A 108 24.61 10.32 12.21
CA ASN A 108 24.70 11.04 10.95
C ASN A 108 23.62 10.55 9.98
N LEU A 109 23.31 11.38 8.99
CA LEU A 109 22.28 11.10 8.00
C LEU A 109 22.55 9.81 7.18
N PRO A 110 23.79 9.54 6.67
CA PRO A 110 24.05 8.32 5.90
C PRO A 110 23.70 7.03 6.64
N LEU A 111 24.02 6.92 7.93
CA LEU A 111 23.71 5.73 8.73
C LEU A 111 22.19 5.57 8.90
N LEU A 112 21.47 6.67 9.15
CA LEU A 112 20.01 6.68 9.21
C LEU A 112 19.40 6.23 7.88
N LEU A 113 19.92 6.71 6.75
CA LEU A 113 19.44 6.36 5.41
C LEU A 113 19.64 4.86 5.09
N VAL A 114 20.76 4.26 5.51
CA VAL A 114 20.96 2.79 5.41
C VAL A 114 19.90 2.05 6.23
N GLY A 115 19.65 2.50 7.46
CA GLY A 115 18.58 1.96 8.30
C GLY A 115 17.23 2.02 7.60
N ARG A 116 16.87 3.17 7.01
CA ARG A 116 15.61 3.38 6.28
C ARG A 116 15.48 2.51 5.04
N ALA A 117 16.58 2.29 4.31
CA ALA A 117 16.60 1.38 3.17
C ALA A 117 16.26 -0.06 3.59
N LEU A 118 16.88 -0.56 4.66
CA LEU A 118 16.57 -1.89 5.20
C LEU A 118 15.12 -2.00 5.69
N GLN A 119 14.64 -0.99 6.42
CA GLN A 119 13.25 -0.93 6.89
C GLN A 119 12.26 -0.94 5.73
N GLY A 120 12.55 -0.25 4.61
CA GLY A 120 11.70 -0.22 3.42
C GLY A 120 11.39 -1.60 2.86
N LEU A 121 12.36 -2.53 2.88
CA LEU A 121 12.17 -3.90 2.39
C LEU A 121 10.99 -4.63 3.07
N SER A 122 10.57 -4.19 4.25
CA SER A 122 9.44 -4.78 4.99
C SER A 122 8.06 -4.48 4.39
N SER A 123 7.96 -3.68 3.35
CA SER A 123 6.70 -3.42 2.62
C SER A 123 6.03 -4.69 2.11
N ALA A 124 6.79 -5.74 1.81
CA ALA A 124 6.27 -7.04 1.40
C ALA A 124 5.39 -7.72 2.47
N SER A 125 5.37 -7.22 3.71
CA SER A 125 4.56 -7.77 4.80
C SER A 125 3.06 -7.83 4.47
N PHE A 126 2.50 -6.83 3.77
CA PHE A 126 1.11 -6.84 3.34
C PHE A 126 0.84 -7.97 2.35
N GLN A 127 1.60 -8.01 1.26
CA GLN A 127 1.40 -8.96 0.17
C GLN A 127 1.61 -10.40 0.65
N ILE A 128 2.67 -10.64 1.43
CA ILE A 128 2.93 -11.98 2.00
C ILE A 128 1.82 -12.37 2.98
N SER A 129 1.32 -11.43 3.80
CA SER A 129 0.20 -11.72 4.70
C SER A 129 -1.06 -12.12 3.93
N TYR A 130 -1.41 -11.42 2.86
CA TYR A 130 -2.56 -11.78 2.02
C TYR A 130 -2.40 -13.16 1.37
N LEU A 131 -1.19 -13.49 0.89
CA LEU A 131 -0.88 -14.80 0.33
C LEU A 131 -1.01 -15.90 1.37
N VAL A 132 -0.43 -15.70 2.55
CA VAL A 132 -0.53 -16.69 3.66
C VAL A 132 -1.99 -16.94 4.04
N LEU A 133 -2.80 -15.89 4.14
CA LEU A 133 -4.22 -16.02 4.45
C LEU A 133 -4.98 -16.81 3.39
N ASN A 134 -4.70 -16.54 2.10
CA ASN A 134 -5.34 -17.26 1.00
C ASN A 134 -4.94 -18.73 0.95
N GLU A 135 -3.69 -19.04 1.31
CA GLU A 135 -3.18 -20.40 1.34
C GLU A 135 -3.65 -21.19 2.57
N ALA A 136 -3.86 -20.51 3.71
CA ALA A 136 -4.19 -21.13 4.99
C ALA A 136 -5.70 -21.22 5.29
N LEU A 137 -6.52 -20.33 4.72
CA LEU A 137 -7.93 -20.18 5.08
C LEU A 137 -8.87 -20.58 3.93
N ASP A 138 -10.12 -20.88 4.27
CA ASP A 138 -11.19 -20.99 3.29
C ASP A 138 -11.59 -19.61 2.74
N ALA A 139 -12.27 -19.57 1.60
CA ALA A 139 -12.60 -18.31 0.90
C ALA A 139 -13.38 -17.31 1.78
N LYS A 140 -14.23 -17.82 2.67
CA LYS A 140 -15.07 -16.98 3.56
C LYS A 140 -14.22 -16.34 4.68
N SER A 141 -13.38 -17.14 5.33
CA SER A 141 -12.45 -16.70 6.38
C SER A 141 -11.35 -15.84 5.82
N PHE A 142 -10.85 -16.15 4.62
CA PHE A 142 -9.88 -15.34 3.88
C PHE A 142 -10.39 -13.91 3.66
N GLY A 143 -11.61 -13.77 3.12
CA GLY A 143 -12.20 -12.45 2.87
C GLY A 143 -12.27 -11.59 4.13
N LEU A 144 -12.76 -12.16 5.25
CA LEU A 144 -12.82 -11.45 6.53
C LEU A 144 -11.42 -11.04 7.03
N ALA A 145 -10.47 -11.97 7.04
CA ALA A 145 -9.12 -11.72 7.51
C ALA A 145 -8.37 -10.71 6.62
N LEU A 146 -8.55 -10.77 5.30
CA LEU A 146 -8.04 -9.79 4.36
C LEU A 146 -8.60 -8.39 4.69
N GLY A 147 -9.91 -8.27 4.92
CA GLY A 147 -10.54 -7.01 5.29
C GLY A 147 -9.98 -6.45 6.59
N VAL A 148 -9.73 -7.28 7.60
CA VAL A 148 -9.12 -6.89 8.87
C VAL A 148 -7.70 -6.35 8.65
N ILE A 149 -6.86 -7.02 7.85
CA ILE A 149 -5.50 -6.53 7.54
C ILE A 149 -5.55 -5.26 6.67
N THR A 150 -6.46 -5.18 5.70
CA THR A 150 -6.61 -3.98 4.87
C THR A 150 -7.07 -2.77 5.69
N ALA A 151 -7.89 -2.98 6.72
CA ALA A 151 -8.31 -1.94 7.66
C ALA A 151 -7.13 -1.23 8.34
N LEU A 152 -6.04 -1.96 8.60
CA LEU A 152 -4.83 -1.39 9.20
C LEU A 152 -4.14 -0.39 8.28
N ASN A 153 -4.19 -0.61 6.97
CA ASN A 153 -3.54 0.27 5.98
C ASN A 153 -4.15 1.69 5.98
N GLY A 154 -5.49 1.78 6.00
CA GLY A 154 -6.19 3.07 6.00
C GLY A 154 -6.40 3.67 7.40
N GLY A 155 -6.49 2.81 8.43
CA GLY A 155 -6.91 3.23 9.76
C GLY A 155 -5.74 3.65 10.67
N ILE A 156 -4.59 3.01 10.56
CA ILE A 156 -3.42 3.38 11.37
C ILE A 156 -2.81 4.69 10.88
N GLY A 157 -2.70 4.89 9.56
CA GLY A 157 -2.01 6.05 8.95
C GLY A 157 -2.52 7.44 9.35
N GLY A 158 -3.66 7.56 10.05
CA GLY A 158 -4.15 8.82 10.60
C GLY A 158 -3.83 9.02 12.08
N VAL A 159 -3.66 7.93 12.83
CA VAL A 159 -3.46 7.95 14.29
C VAL A 159 -1.97 7.87 14.65
N ASP A 160 -1.21 7.10 13.92
CA ASP A 160 0.21 6.86 14.18
C ASP A 160 1.09 8.10 14.00
N GLY A 161 0.77 8.96 13.04
CA GLY A 161 1.45 10.26 12.89
C GLY A 161 1.29 11.13 14.15
N TYR A 162 0.11 11.18 14.74
CA TYR A 162 -0.12 11.91 15.98
C TYR A 162 0.66 11.31 17.15
N ILE A 163 0.62 9.98 17.32
CA ILE A 163 1.41 9.28 18.32
C ILE A 163 2.91 9.51 18.10
N GLY A 164 3.35 9.49 16.83
CA GLY A 164 4.74 9.78 16.46
C GLY A 164 5.19 11.17 16.87
N GLY A 165 4.37 12.19 16.66
CA GLY A 165 4.63 13.55 17.13
C GLY A 165 4.79 13.62 18.64
N LEU A 166 3.84 13.08 19.42
CA LEU A 166 3.89 13.05 20.87
C LEU A 166 5.13 12.32 21.41
N LEU A 167 5.50 11.20 20.83
CA LEU A 167 6.69 10.45 21.21
C LEU A 167 7.97 11.24 20.92
N THR A 168 8.01 11.92 19.79
CA THR A 168 9.17 12.74 19.41
C THR A 168 9.34 13.93 20.32
N GLU A 169 8.26 14.65 20.63
CA GLU A 169 8.28 15.78 21.59
C GLU A 169 8.71 15.35 23.00
N ALA A 170 8.25 14.18 23.47
CA ALA A 170 8.52 13.74 24.84
C ALA A 170 9.89 13.04 25.01
N PHE A 171 10.34 12.28 23.99
CA PHE A 171 11.47 11.35 24.13
C PHE A 171 12.47 11.42 22.95
N GLY A 172 12.30 12.36 22.03
CA GLY A 172 13.10 12.48 20.81
C GLY A 172 12.75 11.43 19.75
N PHE A 173 13.21 11.66 18.51
CA PHE A 173 12.83 10.84 17.34
C PHE A 173 13.26 9.36 17.46
N ARG A 174 14.31 9.05 18.23
CA ARG A 174 14.78 7.66 18.43
C ARG A 174 13.75 6.78 19.11
N SER A 175 12.87 7.37 19.93
CA SER A 175 11.79 6.66 20.61
C SER A 175 10.84 5.96 19.64
N LEU A 176 10.64 6.50 18.45
CA LEU A 176 9.82 5.90 17.38
C LEU A 176 10.35 4.52 17.01
N PHE A 177 11.66 4.41 16.82
CA PHE A 177 12.30 3.15 16.42
C PHE A 177 12.32 2.13 17.56
N ILE A 178 12.35 2.56 18.81
CA ILE A 178 12.22 1.68 19.99
C ILE A 178 10.83 1.04 20.00
N VAL A 179 9.77 1.83 19.76
CA VAL A 179 8.40 1.32 19.65
C VAL A 179 8.28 0.32 18.50
N ILE A 180 8.86 0.65 17.33
CA ILE A 180 8.87 -0.25 16.17
C ILE A 180 9.56 -1.58 16.52
N ILE A 181 10.72 -1.56 17.18
CA ILE A 181 11.42 -2.78 17.61
C ILE A 181 10.55 -3.62 18.54
N ALA A 182 9.83 -3.01 19.49
CA ALA A 182 8.91 -3.75 20.35
C ALA A 182 7.86 -4.51 19.55
N PHE A 183 7.22 -3.86 18.56
CA PHE A 183 6.26 -4.50 17.67
C PHE A 183 6.90 -5.60 16.79
N VAL A 184 8.12 -5.37 16.28
CA VAL A 184 8.86 -6.37 15.50
C VAL A 184 9.16 -7.62 16.32
N VAL A 185 9.60 -7.47 17.58
CA VAL A 185 9.87 -8.59 18.48
C VAL A 185 8.60 -9.38 18.79
N ILE A 186 7.50 -8.69 19.09
CA ILE A 186 6.20 -9.33 19.32
C ILE A 186 5.74 -10.07 18.03
N SER A 187 5.91 -9.44 16.86
CA SER A 187 5.59 -10.04 15.56
C SER A 187 6.41 -11.29 15.28
N PHE A 188 7.71 -11.26 15.60
CA PHE A 188 8.61 -12.40 15.42
C PHE A 188 8.13 -13.62 16.23
N PHE A 189 7.85 -13.43 17.51
CA PHE A 189 7.32 -14.53 18.36
C PHE A 189 5.90 -14.94 17.93
N GLY A 190 5.06 -13.99 17.49
CA GLY A 190 3.74 -14.28 16.94
C GLY A 190 3.82 -15.19 15.71
N VAL A 191 4.68 -14.88 14.74
CA VAL A 191 4.90 -15.72 13.56
C VAL A 191 5.50 -17.07 13.95
N LEU A 192 6.45 -17.10 14.88
CA LEU A 192 7.07 -18.34 15.36
C LEU A 192 6.04 -19.32 15.94
N ALA A 193 5.08 -18.78 16.70
CA ALA A 193 4.06 -19.57 17.41
C ALA A 193 2.87 -19.96 16.52
N ALA A 194 2.39 -19.03 15.67
CA ALA A 194 1.12 -19.18 14.96
C ALA A 194 1.26 -19.68 13.52
N PHE A 195 2.44 -19.53 12.89
CA PHE A 195 2.60 -19.88 11.48
C PHE A 195 2.60 -21.39 11.25
N PRO A 196 1.84 -21.91 10.26
CA PRO A 196 1.79 -23.35 9.96
C PRO A 196 3.16 -23.88 9.53
N LYS A 197 3.67 -24.91 10.24
CA LYS A 197 5.01 -25.48 9.94
C LYS A 197 5.06 -26.24 8.61
N ASN A 198 3.91 -26.71 8.12
CA ASN A 198 3.80 -27.57 6.94
C ASN A 198 3.51 -26.81 5.64
N MET A 199 3.54 -25.49 5.65
CA MET A 199 3.33 -24.67 4.46
C MET A 199 4.57 -24.76 3.57
N LYS A 200 4.40 -25.43 2.41
CA LYS A 200 5.49 -25.60 1.43
C LYS A 200 5.62 -24.35 0.56
N PRO A 201 6.81 -24.10 -0.03
CA PRO A 201 6.97 -23.11 -1.08
C PRO A 201 5.97 -23.35 -2.23
N ALA A 202 5.47 -22.25 -2.82
CA ALA A 202 4.48 -22.33 -3.89
C ALA A 202 5.10 -22.73 -5.23
N SER A 203 6.41 -22.52 -5.41
CA SER A 203 7.17 -22.86 -6.62
C SER A 203 8.41 -23.68 -6.26
N THR A 204 8.79 -24.61 -7.14
CA THR A 204 10.02 -25.41 -7.05
C THR A 204 11.08 -24.98 -8.04
N GLY A 205 10.79 -24.00 -8.91
CA GLY A 205 11.71 -23.46 -9.92
C GLY A 205 12.80 -22.54 -9.36
N LYS A 206 13.46 -21.81 -10.23
CA LYS A 206 14.49 -20.82 -9.87
C LYS A 206 13.94 -19.41 -10.05
N PHE A 207 14.15 -18.56 -9.05
CA PHE A 207 13.76 -17.16 -9.15
C PHE A 207 14.52 -16.42 -10.28
N ASP A 208 13.80 -15.75 -11.16
CA ASP A 208 14.38 -14.90 -12.21
C ASP A 208 14.88 -13.58 -11.66
N TRP A 209 16.14 -13.54 -11.17
CA TRP A 209 16.78 -12.35 -10.67
C TRP A 209 16.92 -11.25 -11.73
N GLN A 210 17.12 -11.62 -13.00
CA GLN A 210 17.29 -10.64 -14.08
C GLN A 210 15.97 -9.93 -14.37
N GLY A 211 14.87 -10.68 -14.49
CA GLY A 211 13.53 -10.10 -14.63
C GLY A 211 13.15 -9.23 -13.42
N GLY A 212 13.45 -9.73 -12.20
CA GLY A 212 13.22 -9.00 -10.96
C GLY A 212 13.98 -7.67 -10.89
N VAL A 213 15.24 -7.63 -11.29
CA VAL A 213 16.05 -6.41 -11.35
C VAL A 213 15.51 -5.45 -12.42
N CYS A 214 15.19 -5.94 -13.61
CA CYS A 214 14.67 -5.11 -14.69
C CYS A 214 13.35 -4.40 -14.32
N ILE A 215 12.38 -5.14 -13.76
CA ILE A 215 11.12 -4.53 -13.31
C ILE A 215 11.34 -3.54 -12.17
N THR A 216 12.25 -3.86 -11.24
CA THR A 216 12.60 -2.97 -10.15
C THR A 216 13.18 -1.65 -10.66
N ILE A 217 14.13 -1.69 -11.61
CA ILE A 217 14.68 -0.49 -12.27
C ILE A 217 13.54 0.30 -12.92
N GLY A 218 12.68 -0.36 -13.68
CA GLY A 218 11.53 0.28 -14.34
C GLY A 218 10.64 1.03 -13.35
N VAL A 219 10.21 0.36 -12.28
CA VAL A 219 9.30 0.91 -11.26
C VAL A 219 9.97 2.04 -10.46
N VAL A 220 11.21 1.83 -10.02
CA VAL A 220 11.97 2.82 -9.24
C VAL A 220 12.25 4.08 -10.06
N CYS A 221 12.74 3.92 -11.29
CA CYS A 221 13.01 5.07 -12.18
C CYS A 221 11.73 5.80 -12.57
N LEU A 222 10.62 5.09 -12.78
CA LEU A 222 9.31 5.73 -13.00
C LEU A 222 8.86 6.53 -11.77
N GLY A 223 8.98 5.98 -10.57
CA GLY A 223 8.69 6.69 -9.32
C GLY A 223 9.57 7.93 -9.14
N ARG A 224 10.87 7.85 -9.47
CA ARG A 224 11.79 9.00 -9.44
C ARG A 224 11.47 10.04 -10.52
N PHE A 225 11.10 9.62 -11.71
CA PHE A 225 10.61 10.52 -12.76
C PHE A 225 9.41 11.33 -12.28
N ILE A 226 8.42 10.67 -11.68
CA ILE A 226 7.20 11.30 -11.16
C ILE A 226 7.55 12.28 -10.02
N ALA A 227 8.35 11.86 -9.04
CA ALA A 227 8.73 12.67 -7.90
C ALA A 227 9.54 13.92 -8.32
N ASN A 228 10.55 13.75 -9.18
CA ASN A 228 11.35 14.86 -9.68
C ASN A 228 10.55 15.78 -10.61
N GLY A 229 9.67 15.24 -11.44
CA GLY A 229 8.81 16.02 -12.34
C GLY A 229 7.96 17.01 -11.56
N SER A 230 7.36 16.58 -10.45
CA SER A 230 6.50 17.43 -9.62
C SER A 230 7.28 18.43 -8.74
N SER A 231 8.49 18.07 -8.29
CA SER A 231 9.26 18.89 -7.33
C SER A 231 10.30 19.83 -7.98
N VAL A 232 10.87 19.42 -9.12
CA VAL A 232 11.92 20.18 -9.81
C VAL A 232 11.43 20.70 -11.16
N SER A 233 11.26 19.81 -12.12
CA SER A 233 10.71 20.11 -13.46
C SER A 233 10.56 18.81 -14.26
N TRP A 234 9.49 18.70 -15.05
CA TRP A 234 9.28 17.60 -15.98
C TRP A 234 10.32 17.54 -17.13
N THR A 235 10.91 18.70 -17.46
CA THR A 235 11.88 18.87 -18.56
C THR A 235 13.34 18.88 -18.11
N ALA A 236 13.60 18.76 -16.80
CA ALA A 236 14.97 18.71 -16.30
C ALA A 236 15.71 17.48 -16.85
N PRO A 237 17.01 17.62 -17.27
CA PRO A 237 17.76 16.50 -17.87
C PRO A 237 17.79 15.25 -17.00
N LEU A 238 17.94 15.41 -15.68
CA LEU A 238 17.93 14.28 -14.73
C LEU A 238 16.53 13.61 -14.67
N THR A 239 15.46 14.40 -14.68
CA THR A 239 14.08 13.87 -14.70
C THR A 239 13.85 13.08 -15.97
N PHE A 240 14.25 13.62 -17.13
CA PHE A 240 14.16 12.92 -18.40
C PHE A 240 15.01 11.65 -18.42
N GLY A 241 16.20 11.67 -17.83
CA GLY A 241 17.06 10.49 -17.65
C GLY A 241 16.37 9.36 -16.89
N PHE A 242 15.60 9.68 -15.85
CA PHE A 242 14.79 8.68 -15.13
C PHE A 242 13.66 8.10 -15.99
N LEU A 243 13.03 8.90 -16.86
CA LEU A 243 12.02 8.38 -17.79
C LEU A 243 12.64 7.38 -18.77
N VAL A 244 13.77 7.73 -19.37
CA VAL A 244 14.50 6.85 -20.31
C VAL A 244 14.93 5.55 -19.61
N ALA A 245 15.46 5.64 -18.39
CA ALA A 245 15.84 4.48 -17.61
C ALA A 245 14.63 3.61 -17.23
N ALA A 246 13.47 4.22 -16.92
CA ALA A 246 12.23 3.50 -16.64
C ALA A 246 11.76 2.71 -17.88
N ILE A 247 11.70 3.38 -19.03
CA ILE A 247 11.31 2.75 -20.31
C ILE A 247 12.27 1.61 -20.65
N ALA A 248 13.57 1.84 -20.54
CA ALA A 248 14.60 0.80 -20.77
C ALA A 248 14.40 -0.39 -19.82
N GLY A 249 14.17 -0.14 -18.52
CA GLY A 249 13.88 -1.16 -17.52
C GLY A 249 12.66 -2.02 -17.88
N PHE A 250 11.55 -1.40 -18.28
CA PHE A 250 10.35 -2.13 -18.70
C PHE A 250 10.53 -2.88 -20.03
N ILE A 251 11.27 -2.33 -20.99
CA ILE A 251 11.59 -3.03 -22.26
C ILE A 251 12.47 -4.25 -21.96
N LEU A 252 13.53 -4.08 -21.16
CA LEU A 252 14.41 -5.19 -20.78
C LEU A 252 13.65 -6.25 -19.98
N PHE A 253 12.76 -5.84 -19.07
CA PHE A 253 11.86 -6.75 -18.36
C PHE A 253 10.99 -7.55 -19.35
N TYR A 254 10.30 -6.87 -20.27
CA TYR A 254 9.48 -7.53 -21.29
C TYR A 254 10.26 -8.55 -22.13
N LEU A 255 11.44 -8.16 -22.61
CA LEU A 255 12.30 -9.04 -23.42
C LEU A 255 12.82 -10.23 -22.60
N ARG A 256 13.10 -10.04 -21.32
CA ARG A 256 13.52 -11.10 -20.42
C ARG A 256 12.39 -12.09 -20.15
N GLU A 257 11.19 -11.60 -19.82
CA GLU A 257 10.02 -12.42 -19.53
C GLU A 257 9.58 -13.31 -20.70
N LEU A 258 9.83 -12.87 -21.95
CA LEU A 258 9.61 -13.71 -23.15
C LEU A 258 10.52 -14.93 -23.24
N ARG A 259 11.64 -14.94 -22.50
CA ARG A 259 12.67 -15.99 -22.56
C ARG A 259 12.87 -16.75 -21.25
N ALA A 260 12.27 -16.29 -20.18
CA ALA A 260 12.40 -16.90 -18.86
C ALA A 260 11.59 -18.20 -18.77
N GLU A 261 12.20 -19.26 -18.21
CA GLU A 261 11.52 -20.52 -17.90
C GLU A 261 10.52 -20.34 -16.76
N ASP A 262 10.92 -19.58 -15.71
CA ASP A 262 10.09 -19.22 -14.56
C ASP A 262 9.97 -17.68 -14.46
N PRO A 263 9.10 -17.04 -15.26
CA PRO A 263 9.00 -15.59 -15.30
C PRO A 263 8.49 -15.00 -13.97
N VAL A 264 8.89 -13.76 -13.67
CA VAL A 264 8.34 -13.00 -12.52
C VAL A 264 6.84 -12.82 -12.70
N ILE A 265 6.43 -12.47 -13.92
CA ILE A 265 5.02 -12.45 -14.38
C ILE A 265 5.00 -12.85 -15.85
N SER A 266 4.21 -13.86 -16.20
CA SER A 266 4.11 -14.23 -17.60
C SER A 266 3.42 -13.14 -18.42
N ILE A 267 3.94 -12.89 -19.63
CA ILE A 267 3.37 -11.90 -20.56
C ILE A 267 1.95 -12.27 -20.97
N GLU A 268 1.62 -13.56 -21.04
CA GLU A 268 0.28 -14.04 -21.33
C GLU A 268 -0.71 -13.68 -20.21
N GLU A 269 -0.26 -13.81 -18.96
CA GLU A 269 -1.04 -13.39 -17.79
C GLU A 269 -1.28 -11.89 -17.78
N LEU A 270 -0.26 -11.07 -18.06
CA LEU A 270 -0.40 -9.61 -18.16
C LEU A 270 -1.41 -9.18 -19.23
N LYS A 271 -1.48 -9.88 -20.35
CA LYS A 271 -2.46 -9.61 -21.43
C LYS A 271 -3.86 -10.13 -21.12
N SER A 272 -4.03 -10.96 -20.09
CA SER A 272 -5.33 -11.56 -19.79
C SER A 272 -6.35 -10.50 -19.34
N ARG A 273 -7.64 -10.70 -19.71
CA ARG A 273 -8.74 -9.83 -19.26
C ARG A 273 -9.06 -9.94 -17.76
N GLN A 274 -8.27 -10.68 -17.02
CA GLN A 274 -8.35 -10.79 -15.56
C GLN A 274 -7.28 -9.92 -14.90
N VAL A 275 -6.08 -9.86 -15.47
CA VAL A 275 -4.90 -9.26 -14.84
C VAL A 275 -4.71 -7.80 -15.23
N TRP A 276 -4.64 -7.45 -16.53
CA TRP A 276 -4.37 -6.06 -16.92
C TRP A 276 -5.40 -5.05 -16.38
N PRO A 277 -6.74 -5.38 -16.33
CA PRO A 277 -7.69 -4.42 -15.81
C PRO A 277 -7.59 -4.26 -14.30
N LEU A 278 -7.13 -5.30 -13.59
CA LEU A 278 -6.85 -5.20 -12.16
C LEU A 278 -5.67 -4.27 -11.90
N ILE A 279 -4.55 -4.46 -12.62
CA ILE A 279 -3.36 -3.59 -12.51
C ILE A 279 -3.72 -2.13 -12.81
N ALA A 280 -4.44 -1.89 -13.90
CA ALA A 280 -4.95 -0.56 -14.25
C ALA A 280 -5.92 -0.02 -13.17
N GLY A 281 -6.81 -0.88 -12.66
CA GLY A 281 -7.73 -0.55 -11.58
C GLY A 281 -7.02 -0.12 -10.30
N VAL A 282 -5.99 -0.83 -9.87
CA VAL A 282 -5.15 -0.44 -8.71
C VAL A 282 -4.49 0.91 -8.98
N LEU A 283 -3.74 1.03 -10.09
CA LEU A 283 -2.99 2.23 -10.43
C LEU A 283 -3.90 3.48 -10.48
N PHE A 284 -5.01 3.42 -11.22
CA PHE A 284 -5.91 4.56 -11.39
C PHE A 284 -6.78 4.85 -10.17
N THR A 285 -7.13 3.86 -9.35
CA THR A 285 -7.83 4.09 -8.08
C THR A 285 -6.94 4.89 -7.14
N LEU A 286 -5.68 4.49 -7.02
CA LEU A 286 -4.71 5.19 -6.16
C LEU A 286 -4.34 6.57 -6.74
N ALA A 287 -4.22 6.70 -8.05
CA ALA A 287 -3.91 7.99 -8.68
C ALA A 287 -5.10 8.97 -8.63
N GLY A 288 -6.34 8.48 -8.69
CA GLY A 288 -7.54 9.32 -8.73
C GLY A 288 -8.11 9.64 -7.35
N VAL A 289 -8.28 8.63 -6.49
CA VAL A 289 -9.03 8.81 -5.22
C VAL A 289 -8.12 9.17 -4.05
N PHE A 290 -6.97 8.53 -3.91
CA PHE A 290 -6.05 8.74 -2.79
C PHE A 290 -5.62 10.22 -2.61
N PRO A 291 -5.21 10.96 -3.66
CA PRO A 291 -4.79 12.36 -3.51
C PRO A 291 -5.93 13.31 -3.13
N VAL A 292 -7.17 12.97 -3.47
CA VAL A 292 -8.32 13.80 -3.06
C VAL A 292 -8.44 13.81 -1.54
N ILE A 293 -8.40 12.63 -0.91
CA ILE A 293 -8.54 12.48 0.55
C ILE A 293 -7.29 13.00 1.27
N ASN A 294 -6.10 12.59 0.81
CA ASN A 294 -4.86 12.79 1.57
C ASN A 294 -4.14 14.11 1.24
N PHE A 295 -4.56 14.83 0.22
CA PHE A 295 -3.91 16.06 -0.18
C PHE A 295 -4.91 17.19 -0.52
N THR A 296 -5.74 17.03 -1.56
CA THR A 296 -6.57 18.12 -2.08
C THR A 296 -7.49 18.72 -1.03
N LEU A 297 -8.24 17.87 -0.31
CA LEU A 297 -9.16 18.33 0.74
C LEU A 297 -8.43 18.90 1.95
N VAL A 298 -7.29 18.34 2.30
CA VAL A 298 -6.46 18.81 3.41
C VAL A 298 -5.89 20.19 3.11
N VAL A 299 -5.28 20.39 1.94
CA VAL A 299 -4.75 21.70 1.52
C VAL A 299 -5.86 22.74 1.38
N PHE A 300 -6.97 22.38 0.74
CA PHE A 300 -8.12 23.28 0.59
C PHE A 300 -8.68 23.70 1.95
N SER A 301 -8.85 22.78 2.88
CA SER A 301 -9.47 23.07 4.19
C SER A 301 -8.63 24.03 5.04
N GLN A 302 -7.31 24.03 4.87
CA GLN A 302 -6.41 24.90 5.60
C GLN A 302 -6.28 26.31 4.97
N ASN A 303 -6.66 26.47 3.72
CA ASN A 303 -6.62 27.77 3.06
C ASN A 303 -7.65 28.73 3.68
N ALA A 304 -7.19 29.90 4.15
CA ALA A 304 -8.03 30.87 4.83
C ALA A 304 -8.88 31.74 3.86
N GLU A 305 -8.45 31.90 2.59
CA GLU A 305 -9.13 32.76 1.64
C GLU A 305 -10.25 32.03 0.88
N VAL A 306 -10.01 30.80 0.46
CA VAL A 306 -10.92 30.07 -0.44
C VAL A 306 -11.47 28.78 0.18
N GLY A 307 -10.87 28.31 1.26
CA GLY A 307 -11.25 27.09 1.99
C GLY A 307 -11.97 27.39 3.30
N PHE A 308 -11.67 26.59 4.32
CA PHE A 308 -12.32 26.71 5.63
C PHE A 308 -11.44 27.39 6.69
N GLY A 309 -10.19 27.77 6.39
CA GLY A 309 -9.24 28.38 7.32
C GLY A 309 -8.91 27.52 8.54
N MET A 310 -8.96 26.18 8.40
CA MET A 310 -8.75 25.26 9.50
C MET A 310 -7.27 25.14 9.85
N SER A 311 -6.96 24.93 11.14
CA SER A 311 -5.63 24.47 11.55
C SER A 311 -5.35 23.07 10.97
N ALA A 312 -4.08 22.69 10.90
CA ALA A 312 -3.69 21.37 10.39
C ALA A 312 -4.32 20.23 11.20
N SER A 313 -4.41 20.38 12.53
CA SER A 313 -5.06 19.41 13.42
C SER A 313 -6.56 19.29 13.17
N THR A 314 -7.25 20.42 13.02
CA THR A 314 -8.70 20.46 12.71
C THR A 314 -8.98 19.88 11.34
N SER A 315 -8.17 20.23 10.33
CA SER A 315 -8.27 19.65 8.98
C SER A 315 -8.12 18.13 9.02
N SER A 316 -7.12 17.61 9.72
CA SER A 316 -6.94 16.16 9.87
C SER A 316 -8.13 15.50 10.55
N LEU A 317 -8.70 16.13 11.59
CA LEU A 317 -9.84 15.60 12.31
C LEU A 317 -11.11 15.48 11.43
N PHE A 318 -11.32 16.39 10.48
CA PHE A 318 -12.50 16.38 9.61
C PHE A 318 -12.31 15.59 8.32
N PHE A 319 -11.07 15.50 7.78
CA PHE A 319 -10.82 14.97 6.45
C PHE A 319 -9.98 13.68 6.41
N LEU A 320 -9.13 13.41 7.41
CA LEU A 320 -8.31 12.20 7.46
C LEU A 320 -8.84 11.16 8.46
N VAL A 321 -9.24 11.61 9.64
CA VAL A 321 -9.71 10.69 10.70
C VAL A 321 -11.03 9.98 10.34
N PRO A 322 -12.09 10.66 9.83
CA PRO A 322 -13.35 9.98 9.55
C PRO A 322 -13.22 8.86 8.49
N PRO A 323 -12.60 9.06 7.31
CA PRO A 323 -12.47 7.98 6.34
C PRO A 323 -11.57 6.84 6.85
N ALA A 324 -10.58 7.12 7.70
CA ALA A 324 -9.74 6.11 8.32
C ALA A 324 -10.56 5.24 9.30
N VAL A 325 -11.26 5.86 10.25
CA VAL A 325 -12.08 5.14 11.26
C VAL A 325 -13.22 4.35 10.58
N ILE A 326 -13.91 4.95 9.62
CA ILE A 326 -14.94 4.27 8.84
C ILE A 326 -14.34 3.10 8.08
N GLY A 327 -13.16 3.27 7.50
CA GLY A 327 -12.42 2.22 6.79
C GLY A 327 -12.08 1.02 7.68
N ILE A 328 -11.68 1.27 8.94
CA ILE A 328 -11.41 0.20 9.93
C ILE A 328 -12.62 -0.72 10.11
N VAL A 329 -13.82 -0.14 10.17
CA VAL A 329 -15.07 -0.89 10.36
C VAL A 329 -15.56 -1.49 9.04
N ALA A 330 -15.49 -0.72 7.96
CA ALA A 330 -16.03 -1.13 6.66
C ALA A 330 -15.20 -2.25 6.00
N ALA A 331 -13.87 -2.22 6.09
CA ALA A 331 -13.04 -3.18 5.38
C ALA A 331 -13.24 -4.65 5.83
N PRO A 332 -13.32 -4.99 7.13
CA PRO A 332 -13.67 -6.35 7.56
C PRO A 332 -15.06 -6.79 7.09
N PHE A 333 -16.05 -5.89 7.15
CA PHE A 333 -17.41 -6.16 6.66
C PHE A 333 -17.40 -6.45 5.16
N VAL A 334 -16.70 -5.63 4.38
CA VAL A 334 -16.56 -5.82 2.93
C VAL A 334 -15.80 -7.11 2.62
N GLY A 335 -14.73 -7.41 3.35
CA GLY A 335 -14.02 -8.67 3.20
C GLY A 335 -14.90 -9.90 3.44
N TRP A 336 -15.82 -9.82 4.40
CA TRP A 336 -16.83 -10.84 4.63
C TRP A 336 -17.90 -10.91 3.52
N MET A 337 -18.29 -9.77 2.98
CA MET A 337 -19.34 -9.64 1.96
C MET A 337 -18.83 -9.98 0.55
N ALA A 338 -17.62 -9.55 0.18
CA ALA A 338 -17.10 -9.63 -1.18
C ALA A 338 -17.06 -11.05 -1.79
N PRO A 339 -16.69 -12.12 -1.05
CA PRO A 339 -16.78 -13.48 -1.58
C PRO A 339 -18.22 -13.94 -1.89
N ARG A 340 -19.24 -13.35 -1.24
CA ARG A 340 -20.66 -13.71 -1.42
C ARG A 340 -21.35 -12.95 -2.54
N VAL A 341 -21.06 -11.64 -2.63
CA VAL A 341 -21.66 -10.75 -3.64
C VAL A 341 -20.88 -10.82 -4.96
N GLY A 342 -19.61 -11.20 -4.87
CA GLY A 342 -18.63 -11.21 -5.95
C GLY A 342 -17.68 -10.02 -5.86
N TRP A 343 -16.37 -10.32 -5.86
CA TRP A 343 -15.30 -9.33 -5.73
C TRP A 343 -15.39 -8.19 -6.75
N ILE A 344 -15.60 -8.51 -8.03
CA ILE A 344 -15.68 -7.51 -9.11
C ILE A 344 -16.91 -6.61 -8.96
N ARG A 345 -18.07 -7.16 -8.54
CA ARG A 345 -19.27 -6.35 -8.30
C ARG A 345 -19.07 -5.38 -7.15
N THR A 346 -18.48 -5.86 -6.06
CA THR A 346 -18.15 -5.04 -4.88
C THR A 346 -17.19 -3.90 -5.25
N LEU A 347 -16.16 -4.17 -6.07
CA LEU A 347 -15.25 -3.15 -6.58
C LEU A 347 -15.98 -2.08 -7.40
N ARG A 348 -16.84 -2.49 -8.33
CA ARG A 348 -17.61 -1.55 -9.17
C ARG A 348 -18.51 -0.65 -8.34
N ILE A 349 -19.17 -1.18 -7.31
CA ILE A 349 -19.98 -0.39 -6.37
C ILE A 349 -19.09 0.62 -5.65
N GLY A 350 -17.93 0.20 -5.12
CA GLY A 350 -16.99 1.08 -4.45
C GLY A 350 -16.51 2.23 -5.32
N LEU A 351 -16.05 1.93 -6.55
CA LEU A 351 -15.57 2.94 -7.49
C LEU A 351 -16.68 3.90 -7.95
N ALA A 352 -17.91 3.39 -8.17
CA ALA A 352 -19.05 4.25 -8.51
C ALA A 352 -19.38 5.22 -7.37
N LEU A 353 -19.40 4.75 -6.12
CA LEU A 353 -19.62 5.60 -4.96
C LEU A 353 -18.49 6.63 -4.77
N CYS A 354 -17.23 6.25 -5.03
CA CYS A 354 -16.11 7.19 -5.05
C CYS A 354 -16.33 8.31 -6.08
N LEU A 355 -16.69 7.97 -7.31
CA LEU A 355 -16.96 8.94 -8.37
C LEU A 355 -18.10 9.89 -7.99
N ILE A 356 -19.21 9.36 -7.48
CA ILE A 356 -20.36 10.18 -7.04
C ILE A 356 -19.93 11.14 -5.94
N ALA A 357 -19.23 10.67 -4.90
CA ALA A 357 -18.78 11.52 -3.80
C ALA A 357 -17.82 12.61 -4.29
N MET A 358 -16.88 12.29 -5.19
CA MET A 358 -15.93 13.25 -5.76
C MET A 358 -16.63 14.31 -6.62
N VAL A 359 -17.64 13.92 -7.41
CA VAL A 359 -18.44 14.88 -8.21
C VAL A 359 -19.21 15.81 -7.28
N VAL A 360 -19.84 15.31 -6.21
CA VAL A 360 -20.55 16.15 -5.23
C VAL A 360 -19.61 17.13 -4.53
N ILE A 361 -18.41 16.69 -4.13
CA ILE A 361 -17.37 17.58 -3.55
C ILE A 361 -17.00 18.67 -4.57
N MET A 362 -16.80 18.32 -5.83
CA MET A 362 -16.43 19.28 -6.89
C MET A 362 -17.53 20.34 -7.11
N LEU A 363 -18.81 19.96 -7.01
CA LEU A 363 -19.94 20.88 -7.17
C LEU A 363 -20.13 21.81 -5.96
N PHE A 364 -19.89 21.30 -4.75
CA PHE A 364 -20.11 22.03 -3.49
C PHE A 364 -18.85 22.11 -2.60
N PRO A 365 -17.68 22.57 -3.11
CA PRO A 365 -16.41 22.48 -2.39
C PRO A 365 -16.38 23.34 -1.12
N THR A 366 -17.14 24.41 -1.05
CA THR A 366 -17.20 25.35 0.09
C THR A 366 -18.27 25.01 1.12
N ASN A 367 -19.09 23.96 0.88
CA ASN A 367 -20.11 23.52 1.82
C ASN A 367 -19.54 22.44 2.74
N LEU A 368 -19.03 22.83 3.90
CA LEU A 368 -18.35 21.94 4.84
C LEU A 368 -19.18 20.69 5.21
N PRO A 369 -20.47 20.78 5.60
CA PRO A 369 -21.29 19.60 5.89
C PRO A 369 -21.35 18.60 4.73
N VAL A 370 -21.51 19.09 3.50
CA VAL A 370 -21.56 18.24 2.30
C VAL A 370 -20.21 17.56 2.06
N VAL A 371 -19.12 18.31 2.17
CA VAL A 371 -17.76 17.75 1.96
C VAL A 371 -17.46 16.69 3.01
N VAL A 372 -17.75 16.94 4.30
CA VAL A 372 -17.53 15.97 5.39
C VAL A 372 -18.39 14.71 5.19
N ALA A 373 -19.66 14.85 4.79
CA ALA A 373 -20.51 13.70 4.48
C ALA A 373 -19.93 12.88 3.31
N CYS A 374 -19.46 13.53 2.25
CA CYS A 374 -18.81 12.85 1.12
C CYS A 374 -17.50 12.17 1.53
N VAL A 375 -16.71 12.77 2.42
CA VAL A 375 -15.49 12.16 2.99
C VAL A 375 -15.82 10.89 3.78
N ALA A 376 -16.92 10.89 4.55
CA ALA A 376 -17.41 9.68 5.22
C ALA A 376 -17.81 8.59 4.21
N VAL A 377 -18.49 8.96 3.12
CA VAL A 377 -18.81 8.04 2.01
C VAL A 377 -17.53 7.50 1.37
N LEU A 378 -16.50 8.33 1.15
CA LEU A 378 -15.20 7.89 0.64
C LEU A 378 -14.52 6.91 1.61
N GLY A 379 -14.70 7.03 2.91
CA GLY A 379 -14.23 6.06 3.90
C GLY A 379 -14.80 4.65 3.64
N VAL A 380 -16.09 4.54 3.37
CA VAL A 380 -16.74 3.26 3.00
C VAL A 380 -16.30 2.83 1.59
N ALA A 381 -16.40 3.74 0.62
CA ALA A 381 -16.25 3.45 -0.80
C ALA A 381 -14.80 3.14 -1.19
N TYR A 382 -13.86 3.95 -0.71
CA TYR A 382 -12.43 3.81 -1.01
C TYR A 382 -11.76 2.81 -0.07
N ASN A 383 -11.70 3.12 1.26
CA ASN A 383 -10.98 2.26 2.21
C ASN A 383 -11.68 0.91 2.42
N GLY A 384 -13.01 0.90 2.50
CA GLY A 384 -13.81 -0.31 2.65
C GLY A 384 -13.90 -1.12 1.35
N LEU A 385 -14.68 -0.62 0.38
CA LEU A 385 -15.05 -1.38 -0.82
C LEU A 385 -13.89 -1.52 -1.80
N SER A 386 -13.26 -0.42 -2.23
CA SER A 386 -12.29 -0.45 -3.33
C SER A 386 -10.97 -1.09 -2.92
N LEU A 387 -10.33 -0.65 -1.84
CA LEU A 387 -9.03 -1.18 -1.42
C LEU A 387 -9.10 -2.65 -1.00
N THR A 388 -10.11 -3.04 -0.21
CA THR A 388 -10.27 -4.43 0.21
C THR A 388 -10.47 -5.36 -0.98
N THR A 389 -11.29 -4.94 -1.96
CA THR A 389 -11.53 -5.78 -3.15
C THR A 389 -10.36 -5.80 -4.11
N LEU A 390 -9.63 -4.70 -4.30
CA LEU A 390 -8.42 -4.68 -5.13
C LEU A 390 -7.32 -5.59 -4.54
N ASN A 391 -7.11 -5.53 -3.22
CA ASN A 391 -6.17 -6.42 -2.53
C ASN A 391 -6.61 -7.89 -2.64
N GLY A 392 -7.90 -8.17 -2.44
CA GLY A 392 -8.45 -9.53 -2.57
C GLY A 392 -8.33 -10.09 -3.98
N LEU A 393 -8.70 -9.30 -4.99
CA LEU A 393 -8.56 -9.68 -6.41
C LEU A 393 -7.10 -9.91 -6.78
N GLY A 394 -6.16 -9.10 -6.25
CA GLY A 394 -4.72 -9.30 -6.44
C GLY A 394 -4.25 -10.67 -6.03
N VAL A 395 -4.87 -11.29 -5.03
CA VAL A 395 -4.54 -12.63 -4.56
C VAL A 395 -5.37 -13.71 -5.25
N VAL A 396 -6.70 -13.52 -5.33
CA VAL A 396 -7.64 -14.52 -5.86
C VAL A 396 -7.44 -14.77 -7.37
N LEU A 397 -7.02 -13.75 -8.12
CA LEU A 397 -6.75 -13.88 -9.55
C LEU A 397 -5.30 -14.29 -9.86
N SER A 398 -4.45 -14.45 -8.85
CA SER A 398 -3.08 -14.93 -9.04
C SER A 398 -3.06 -16.36 -9.57
N PRO A 399 -2.19 -16.66 -10.55
CA PRO A 399 -2.02 -18.02 -11.06
C PRO A 399 -1.48 -18.97 -10.00
N GLU A 400 -1.91 -20.22 -10.03
CA GLU A 400 -1.45 -21.25 -9.06
C GLU A 400 0.07 -21.48 -9.12
N ALA A 401 0.67 -21.37 -10.31
CA ALA A 401 2.12 -21.56 -10.51
C ALA A 401 2.96 -20.37 -10.02
N SER A 402 2.35 -19.18 -9.86
CA SER A 402 3.05 -17.93 -9.54
C SER A 402 2.23 -17.04 -8.60
N LYS A 403 1.83 -17.58 -7.45
CA LYS A 403 0.90 -16.92 -6.51
C LYS A 403 1.35 -15.53 -6.06
N GLY A 404 2.64 -15.29 -5.93
CA GLY A 404 3.20 -13.99 -5.54
C GLY A 404 3.30 -12.96 -6.65
N SER A 405 3.11 -13.33 -7.94
CA SER A 405 3.34 -12.43 -9.07
C SER A 405 2.37 -11.24 -9.08
N LEU A 406 1.08 -11.49 -9.03
CA LEU A 406 0.06 -10.44 -9.12
C LEU A 406 -0.01 -9.55 -7.88
N PRO A 407 0.08 -10.07 -6.62
CA PRO A 407 0.22 -9.24 -5.44
C PRO A 407 1.47 -8.35 -5.45
N ALA A 408 2.60 -8.85 -5.94
CA ALA A 408 3.85 -8.09 -6.05
C ALA A 408 3.68 -6.86 -6.97
N VAL A 409 3.11 -7.06 -8.17
CA VAL A 409 2.83 -5.97 -9.12
C VAL A 409 1.74 -5.03 -8.60
N SER A 410 0.69 -5.56 -8.00
CA SER A 410 -0.36 -4.73 -7.39
C SER A 410 0.22 -3.82 -6.29
N GLY A 411 1.13 -4.34 -5.45
CA GLY A 411 1.83 -3.56 -4.44
C GLY A 411 2.69 -2.43 -5.03
N ALA A 412 3.39 -2.68 -6.14
CA ALA A 412 4.14 -1.66 -6.87
C ALA A 412 3.22 -0.59 -7.47
N CYS A 413 2.11 -1.00 -8.09
CA CYS A 413 1.11 -0.09 -8.65
C CYS A 413 0.43 0.77 -7.57
N PHE A 414 0.35 0.29 -6.33
CA PHE A 414 -0.14 1.06 -5.20
C PHE A 414 0.71 2.32 -4.96
N GLY A 415 2.02 2.15 -4.82
CA GLY A 415 2.96 3.26 -4.64
C GLY A 415 3.05 4.19 -5.85
N LEU A 416 3.15 3.62 -7.06
CA LEU A 416 3.21 4.39 -8.30
C LEU A 416 1.93 5.20 -8.54
N GLY A 417 0.75 4.60 -8.34
CA GLY A 417 -0.53 5.27 -8.50
C GLY A 417 -0.67 6.45 -7.54
N SER A 418 -0.39 6.25 -6.26
CA SER A 418 -0.44 7.32 -5.26
C SER A 418 0.51 8.47 -5.62
N SER A 419 1.76 8.16 -6.00
CA SER A 419 2.77 9.16 -6.37
C SER A 419 2.36 9.92 -7.65
N LEU A 420 1.87 9.22 -8.67
CA LEU A 420 1.42 9.81 -9.92
C LEU A 420 0.24 10.76 -9.68
N GLY A 421 -0.74 10.32 -8.90
CA GLY A 421 -1.89 11.14 -8.55
C GLY A 421 -1.49 12.42 -7.82
N MET A 422 -0.64 12.31 -6.80
CA MET A 422 -0.10 13.46 -6.07
C MET A 422 0.64 14.42 -7.00
N ALA A 423 1.51 13.91 -7.87
CA ALA A 423 2.30 14.74 -8.80
C ALA A 423 1.43 15.49 -9.83
N LEU A 424 0.36 14.86 -10.31
CA LEU A 424 -0.55 15.48 -11.29
C LEU A 424 -1.48 16.52 -10.67
N ILE A 425 -1.86 16.32 -9.41
CA ILE A 425 -2.93 17.11 -8.77
C ILE A 425 -2.37 18.24 -7.91
N SER A 426 -1.19 18.03 -7.27
CA SER A 426 -0.62 19.01 -6.34
C SER A 426 -0.43 20.42 -6.92
N PRO A 427 0.03 20.63 -8.17
CA PRO A 427 0.21 21.97 -8.71
C PRO A 427 -1.10 22.78 -8.79
N PHE A 428 -2.21 22.09 -9.01
CA PHE A 428 -3.53 22.72 -9.08
C PHE A 428 -4.16 22.91 -7.71
N ALA A 429 -4.08 21.92 -6.84
CA ALA A 429 -4.65 21.98 -5.50
C ALA A 429 -3.95 23.00 -4.61
N SER A 430 -2.65 23.23 -4.80
CA SER A 430 -1.83 24.16 -4.00
C SER A 430 -1.85 25.60 -4.49
N ASN A 431 -2.53 25.93 -5.61
CA ASN A 431 -2.50 27.28 -6.17
C ASN A 431 -3.38 28.30 -5.40
N GLY A 432 -4.05 27.88 -4.33
CA GLY A 432 -4.83 28.75 -3.44
C GLY A 432 -6.12 29.31 -4.05
N THR A 433 -6.64 28.73 -5.15
CA THR A 433 -7.88 29.19 -5.80
C THR A 433 -8.94 28.08 -5.85
N VAL A 434 -10.23 28.46 -5.81
CA VAL A 434 -11.34 27.49 -6.01
C VAL A 434 -11.27 26.85 -7.39
N ALA A 435 -10.85 27.60 -8.40
CA ALA A 435 -10.65 27.09 -9.76
C ALA A 435 -9.58 26.01 -9.81
N GLY A 436 -8.46 26.17 -9.09
CA GLY A 436 -7.40 25.18 -8.98
C GLY A 436 -7.89 23.91 -8.31
N VAL A 437 -8.60 24.02 -7.20
CA VAL A 437 -9.19 22.85 -6.52
C VAL A 437 -10.18 22.13 -7.43
N ARG A 438 -11.02 22.84 -8.17
CA ARG A 438 -11.94 22.24 -9.15
C ARG A 438 -11.16 21.52 -10.26
N THR A 439 -10.08 22.11 -10.77
CA THR A 439 -9.22 21.46 -11.79
C THR A 439 -8.59 20.18 -11.23
N ALA A 440 -8.06 20.23 -10.02
CA ALA A 440 -7.54 19.06 -9.31
C ALA A 440 -8.60 17.96 -9.19
N MET A 441 -9.82 18.32 -8.80
CA MET A 441 -10.96 17.38 -8.70
C MET A 441 -11.36 16.80 -10.05
N ILE A 442 -11.39 17.61 -11.14
CA ILE A 442 -11.71 17.13 -12.49
C ILE A 442 -10.67 16.09 -12.94
N ILE A 443 -9.37 16.39 -12.77
CA ILE A 443 -8.29 15.44 -13.09
C ILE A 443 -8.47 14.14 -12.31
N SER A 444 -8.72 14.24 -11.00
CA SER A 444 -8.95 13.10 -10.12
C SER A 444 -10.15 12.25 -10.56
N ILE A 445 -11.27 12.89 -10.92
CA ILE A 445 -12.49 12.22 -11.39
C ILE A 445 -12.24 11.50 -12.72
N ILE A 446 -11.52 12.11 -13.66
CA ILE A 446 -11.16 11.48 -14.94
C ILE A 446 -10.32 10.23 -14.70
N ILE A 447 -9.31 10.31 -13.83
CA ILE A 447 -8.46 9.16 -13.48
C ILE A 447 -9.27 8.08 -12.76
N ALA A 448 -10.13 8.44 -11.80
CA ALA A 448 -10.99 7.49 -11.10
C ALA A 448 -12.04 6.85 -12.05
N ALA A 449 -12.54 7.59 -13.05
CA ALA A 449 -13.41 7.04 -14.10
C ALA A 449 -12.68 6.03 -14.97
N ALA A 450 -11.38 6.23 -15.24
CA ALA A 450 -10.55 5.22 -15.92
C ALA A 450 -10.40 3.93 -15.07
N ALA A 451 -10.29 4.05 -13.72
CA ALA A 451 -10.31 2.88 -12.83
C ALA A 451 -11.66 2.14 -12.92
N PHE A 452 -12.77 2.87 -12.92
CA PHE A 452 -14.10 2.30 -13.07
C PHE A 452 -14.25 1.60 -14.43
N ALA A 453 -13.81 2.24 -15.52
CA ALA A 453 -13.82 1.65 -16.87
C ALA A 453 -12.96 0.37 -16.93
N ALA A 454 -11.78 0.37 -16.32
CA ALA A 454 -10.96 -0.82 -16.19
C ALA A 454 -11.70 -1.95 -15.44
N SER A 455 -12.44 -1.62 -14.37
CA SER A 455 -13.25 -2.60 -13.64
C SER A 455 -14.35 -3.23 -14.49
N LEU A 456 -14.90 -2.50 -15.47
CA LEU A 456 -15.91 -3.03 -16.41
C LEU A 456 -15.29 -4.05 -17.39
N ALA A 457 -14.02 -3.86 -17.74
CA ALA A 457 -13.28 -4.79 -18.60
C ALA A 457 -12.89 -6.09 -17.89
N MET A 458 -12.91 -6.13 -16.53
CA MET A 458 -12.62 -7.33 -15.75
C MET A 458 -13.65 -8.43 -16.01
N ARG A 459 -13.16 -9.64 -16.26
CA ARG A 459 -13.98 -10.86 -16.32
C ARG A 459 -13.70 -11.74 -15.12
N ALA A 460 -14.76 -12.30 -14.53
CA ALA A 460 -14.62 -13.30 -13.49
C ALA A 460 -13.95 -14.56 -14.06
N ALA A 461 -13.02 -15.15 -13.32
CA ALA A 461 -12.51 -16.48 -13.65
C ALA A 461 -13.68 -17.48 -13.63
N LYS A 462 -13.70 -18.44 -14.57
CA LYS A 462 -14.64 -19.56 -14.51
C LYS A 462 -14.36 -20.34 -13.22
N GLY A 463 -15.18 -20.17 -12.21
CA GLY A 463 -15.03 -20.78 -10.86
C GLY A 463 -15.02 -19.80 -9.68
N ALA A 464 -14.85 -18.49 -9.91
CA ALA A 464 -14.90 -17.45 -8.86
C ALA A 464 -16.34 -16.89 -8.63
N GLN A 465 -17.36 -17.56 -9.15
CA GLN A 465 -18.78 -17.17 -9.02
C GLN A 465 -19.58 -18.07 -8.07
N SER A 466 -18.91 -18.96 -7.31
CA SER A 466 -19.60 -19.80 -6.31
C SER A 466 -19.19 -19.43 -4.91
#